data_6d97a90e311438a324ce0ebea4636ea9
#
_entry.id   6d97a90e311438a324ce0ebea4636ea9
#
_cell.length_a   1.000
_cell.length_b   1.000
_cell.length_c   1.000
_cell.angle_alpha   90.00
_cell.angle_beta   90.00
_cell.angle_gamma   90.00
#
_symmetry.space_group_name_H-M   'P 1'
#
loop_
_entity.id
_entity.type
_entity.pdbx_description
1 polymer ?
#
loop_
_entity_poly.entity_id
_entity_poly.type
_entity_poly.pdbx_seq_one_letter_code
_entity_poly.pdbx_strand_id
1 'polypeptide(L)'
;ARVPFMFMTMAIAIPSGVKIFNWVATLYGGKLKLSTPMLFSLSFILCFIIQGVEGVFLANIPLDYQLQDTYYVVSHLHHVLFGVSAQAIFAGIYYYFPYMTGRKYNEMLGQLHFALTTVGVYILFTAMLFLGLEGMPRRYYQYPPEFFTLNVAASFGAVLIAFGSLVFLYNMLDSWYRGPAVENKEDPWKLADYGMKEWPDQ
;
A
#
# COMPACT_ATOMS: atom_id res chain seq x y z
N ALA A 1 12.74 -32.20 -3.73
CA ALA A 1 11.85 -31.21 -4.34
C ALA A 1 12.05 -29.75 -3.82
N ARG A 2 12.70 -29.53 -2.65
CA ARG A 2 12.80 -28.16 -2.05
C ARG A 2 13.63 -27.17 -2.89
N VAL A 3 14.80 -27.59 -3.37
CA VAL A 3 15.72 -26.72 -4.12
C VAL A 3 15.11 -26.20 -5.44
N PRO A 4 14.49 -27.01 -6.29
CA PRO A 4 13.78 -26.51 -7.47
C PRO A 4 12.71 -25.48 -7.14
N PHE A 5 11.91 -25.69 -6.07
CA PHE A 5 10.91 -24.72 -5.64
C PHE A 5 11.52 -23.41 -5.18
N MET A 6 12.65 -23.42 -4.48
CA MET A 6 13.40 -22.23 -4.11
C MET A 6 13.76 -21.39 -5.36
N PHE A 7 14.36 -22.01 -6.36
CA PHE A 7 14.73 -21.32 -7.59
C PHE A 7 13.52 -20.76 -8.34
N MET A 8 12.43 -21.52 -8.42
CA MET A 8 11.19 -21.05 -9.07
C MET A 8 10.59 -19.87 -8.33
N THR A 9 10.55 -19.91 -6.99
CA THR A 9 10.04 -18.81 -6.18
C THR A 9 10.91 -17.56 -6.28
N MET A 10 12.24 -17.73 -6.24
CA MET A 10 13.17 -16.62 -6.44
C MET A 10 13.06 -16.01 -7.85
N ALA A 11 12.78 -16.83 -8.88
CA ALA A 11 12.60 -16.36 -10.25
C ALA A 11 11.40 -15.39 -10.40
N ILE A 12 10.41 -15.42 -9.50
CA ILE A 12 9.27 -14.48 -9.48
C ILE A 12 9.73 -13.03 -9.22
N ALA A 13 10.88 -12.86 -8.55
CA ALA A 13 11.43 -11.52 -8.31
C ALA A 13 11.82 -10.80 -9.61
N ILE A 14 12.18 -11.54 -10.67
CA ILE A 14 12.61 -10.95 -11.95
C ILE A 14 11.47 -10.16 -12.62
N PRO A 15 10.31 -10.75 -12.94
CA PRO A 15 9.19 -10.00 -13.53
C PRO A 15 8.64 -8.91 -12.61
N SER A 16 8.70 -9.11 -11.29
CA SER A 16 8.31 -8.09 -10.32
C SER A 16 9.24 -6.88 -10.38
N GLY A 17 10.56 -7.10 -10.49
CA GLY A 17 11.55 -6.05 -10.71
C GLY A 17 11.30 -5.26 -12.00
N VAL A 18 10.98 -5.95 -13.11
CA VAL A 18 10.64 -5.30 -14.38
C VAL A 18 9.43 -4.38 -14.22
N LYS A 19 8.41 -4.79 -13.46
CA LYS A 19 7.25 -3.93 -13.17
C LYS A 19 7.62 -2.65 -12.42
N ILE A 20 8.48 -2.77 -11.39
CA ILE A 20 8.97 -1.60 -10.64
C ILE A 20 9.68 -0.62 -11.58
N PHE A 21 10.60 -1.12 -12.42
CA PHE A 21 11.28 -0.27 -13.39
C PHE A 21 10.32 0.40 -14.37
N ASN A 22 9.29 -0.30 -14.85
CA ASN A 22 8.27 0.28 -15.71
C ASN A 22 7.49 1.39 -15.02
N TRP A 23 7.08 1.20 -13.75
CA TRP A 23 6.38 2.23 -12.99
C TRP A 23 7.24 3.47 -12.74
N VAL A 24 8.49 3.26 -12.34
CA VAL A 24 9.44 4.37 -12.13
C VAL A 24 9.74 5.08 -13.44
N ALA A 25 9.93 4.36 -14.55
CA ALA A 25 10.14 4.94 -15.86
C ALA A 25 8.93 5.76 -16.35
N THR A 26 7.71 5.31 -16.04
CA THR A 26 6.48 6.06 -16.35
C THR A 26 6.42 7.40 -15.60
N LEU A 27 6.96 7.45 -14.38
CA LEU A 27 7.01 8.68 -13.57
C LEU A 27 8.18 9.60 -13.96
N TYR A 28 9.22 9.04 -14.57
CA TYR A 28 10.43 9.79 -14.90
C TYR A 28 10.17 10.89 -15.94
N GLY A 29 10.56 12.11 -15.61
CA GLY A 29 10.37 13.27 -16.50
C GLY A 29 8.91 13.78 -16.58
N GLY A 30 7.97 13.13 -15.90
CA GLY A 30 6.57 13.55 -15.87
C GLY A 30 6.29 14.72 -14.94
N LYS A 31 5.19 15.44 -15.20
CA LYS A 31 4.69 16.48 -14.29
C LYS A 31 3.77 15.83 -13.26
N LEU A 32 4.30 15.57 -12.06
CA LEU A 32 3.54 14.91 -11.00
C LEU A 32 2.68 15.92 -10.23
N LYS A 33 1.37 15.67 -10.17
CA LYS A 33 0.46 16.38 -9.28
C LYS A 33 0.23 15.51 -8.04
N LEU A 34 0.68 15.98 -6.89
CA LEU A 34 0.57 15.23 -5.62
C LEU A 34 -0.86 15.30 -5.06
N SER A 35 -1.81 14.80 -5.84
CA SER A 35 -3.19 14.57 -5.39
C SER A 35 -3.28 13.26 -4.60
N THR A 36 -4.35 13.08 -3.85
CA THR A 36 -4.56 11.87 -3.03
C THR A 36 -4.33 10.56 -3.80
N PRO A 37 -4.88 10.34 -5.03
CA PRO A 37 -4.59 9.11 -5.77
C PRO A 37 -3.11 8.96 -6.15
N MET A 38 -2.41 10.05 -6.46
CA MET A 38 -0.98 10.00 -6.77
C MET A 38 -0.15 9.65 -5.52
N LEU A 39 -0.50 10.20 -4.36
CA LEU A 39 0.17 9.86 -3.09
C LEU A 39 0.05 8.37 -2.77
N PHE A 40 -1.16 7.80 -2.90
CA PHE A 40 -1.38 6.37 -2.72
C PHE A 40 -0.62 5.53 -3.77
N SER A 41 -0.55 5.99 -5.02
CA SER A 41 0.20 5.29 -6.08
C SER A 41 1.70 5.27 -5.81
N LEU A 42 2.28 6.37 -5.33
CA LEU A 42 3.68 6.42 -4.93
C LEU A 42 3.98 5.53 -3.73
N SER A 43 3.09 5.55 -2.72
CA SER A 43 3.20 4.67 -1.56
C SER A 43 3.08 3.20 -1.95
N PHE A 44 2.17 2.86 -2.86
CA PHE A 44 2.07 1.52 -3.44
C PHE A 44 3.40 1.04 -4.02
N ILE A 45 4.07 1.85 -4.84
CA ILE A 45 5.37 1.47 -5.43
C ILE A 45 6.42 1.24 -4.34
N LEU A 46 6.50 2.13 -3.36
CA LEU A 46 7.46 2.02 -2.26
C LEU A 46 7.21 0.77 -1.40
N CYS A 47 5.95 0.54 -1.02
CA CYS A 47 5.56 -0.66 -0.28
C CYS A 47 5.87 -1.94 -1.09
N PHE A 48 5.62 -1.92 -2.41
CA PHE A 48 5.90 -3.06 -3.27
C PHE A 48 7.40 -3.39 -3.33
N ILE A 49 8.29 -2.40 -3.33
CA ILE A 49 9.74 -2.61 -3.28
C ILE A 49 10.13 -3.26 -1.95
N ILE A 50 9.69 -2.72 -0.83
CA ILE A 50 10.05 -3.20 0.52
C ILE A 50 9.58 -4.64 0.69
N GLN A 51 8.30 -4.92 0.45
CA GLN A 51 7.74 -6.26 0.64
C GLN A 51 8.29 -7.27 -0.39
N GLY A 52 8.67 -6.82 -1.58
CA GLY A 52 9.31 -7.68 -2.58
C GLY A 52 10.64 -8.23 -2.09
N VAL A 53 11.43 -7.39 -1.42
CA VAL A 53 12.69 -7.82 -0.77
C VAL A 53 12.41 -8.80 0.38
N GLU A 54 11.39 -8.55 1.20
CA GLU A 54 10.96 -9.48 2.27
C GLU A 54 10.59 -10.86 1.69
N GLY A 55 9.92 -10.89 0.54
CA GLY A 55 9.54 -12.13 -0.14
C GLY A 55 10.73 -12.91 -0.69
N VAL A 56 11.77 -12.22 -1.17
CA VAL A 56 13.02 -12.87 -1.62
C VAL A 56 13.71 -13.60 -0.45
N PHE A 57 13.69 -13.04 0.75
CA PHE A 57 14.23 -13.70 1.93
C PHE A 57 13.46 -14.97 2.27
N LEU A 58 12.13 -14.94 2.23
CA LEU A 58 11.29 -16.14 2.43
C LEU A 58 11.45 -17.17 1.31
N ALA A 59 11.77 -16.76 0.08
CA ALA A 59 12.05 -17.68 -1.00
C ALA A 59 13.34 -18.49 -0.78
N ASN A 60 14.28 -17.99 0.02
CA ASN A 60 15.56 -18.63 0.29
C ASN A 60 15.41 -19.64 1.44
N ILE A 61 15.51 -20.95 1.14
CA ILE A 61 15.30 -22.03 2.11
C ILE A 61 16.15 -21.89 3.39
N PRO A 62 17.48 -21.60 3.34
CA PRO A 62 18.25 -21.41 4.56
C PRO A 62 17.74 -20.32 5.48
N LEU A 63 17.21 -19.23 4.93
CA LEU A 63 16.62 -18.14 5.69
C LEU A 63 15.19 -18.49 6.14
N ASP A 64 14.40 -19.11 5.26
CA ASP A 64 13.02 -19.49 5.55
C ASP A 64 12.92 -20.47 6.72
N TYR A 65 13.92 -21.35 6.93
CA TYR A 65 13.96 -22.23 8.09
C TYR A 65 13.89 -21.48 9.43
N GLN A 66 14.41 -20.26 9.51
CA GLN A 66 14.39 -19.44 10.72
C GLN A 66 13.19 -18.50 10.76
N LEU A 67 12.71 -18.07 9.59
CA LEU A 67 11.64 -17.07 9.46
C LEU A 67 10.24 -17.70 9.36
N GLN A 68 10.17 -18.96 8.90
CA GLN A 68 8.90 -19.68 8.75
C GLN A 68 8.18 -19.83 10.10
N ASP A 69 6.86 -19.62 10.10
CA ASP A 69 6.00 -19.65 11.27
C ASP A 69 6.30 -18.59 12.34
N THR A 70 7.05 -17.54 11.99
CA THR A 70 7.23 -16.34 12.81
C THR A 70 6.35 -15.18 12.33
N TYR A 71 6.36 -14.07 13.08
CA TYR A 71 5.72 -12.81 12.69
C TYR A 71 6.31 -12.18 11.43
N TYR A 72 7.50 -12.62 10.98
CA TYR A 72 8.06 -12.20 9.69
C TYR A 72 7.15 -12.57 8.52
N VAL A 73 6.66 -13.80 8.49
CA VAL A 73 5.71 -14.26 7.45
C VAL A 73 4.40 -13.48 7.55
N VAL A 74 3.92 -13.22 8.76
CA VAL A 74 2.68 -12.44 8.98
C VAL A 74 2.86 -11.00 8.48
N SER A 75 4.00 -10.37 8.79
CA SER A 75 4.35 -9.04 8.29
C SER A 75 4.36 -9.02 6.77
N HIS A 76 5.12 -9.90 6.13
CA HIS A 76 5.21 -9.95 4.67
C HIS A 76 3.84 -10.10 4.00
N LEU A 77 3.02 -11.06 4.44
CA LEU A 77 1.69 -11.30 3.85
C LEU A 77 0.77 -10.08 3.99
N HIS A 78 0.73 -9.46 5.16
CA HIS A 78 -0.12 -8.30 5.39
C HIS A 78 0.45 -7.04 4.72
N HIS A 79 1.77 -6.91 4.60
CA HIS A 79 2.40 -5.84 3.84
C HIS A 79 2.02 -5.92 2.36
N VAL A 80 1.99 -7.13 1.77
CA VAL A 80 1.49 -7.35 0.40
C VAL A 80 0.00 -7.03 0.29
N LEU A 81 -0.82 -7.56 1.20
CA LEU A 81 -2.27 -7.42 1.10
C LEU A 81 -2.74 -5.99 1.40
N PHE A 82 -2.27 -5.40 2.47
CA PHE A 82 -2.72 -4.09 2.91
C PHE A 82 -1.76 -2.96 2.49
N GLY A 83 -0.47 -3.14 2.67
CA GLY A 83 0.53 -2.13 2.28
C GLY A 83 0.61 -1.93 0.77
N VAL A 84 0.40 -2.96 -0.03
CA VAL A 84 0.44 -2.88 -1.50
C VAL A 84 -0.97 -2.83 -2.09
N SER A 85 -1.75 -3.90 -1.97
CA SER A 85 -3.01 -4.03 -2.70
C SER A 85 -4.05 -3.00 -2.25
N ALA A 86 -4.22 -2.77 -0.95
CA ALA A 86 -5.18 -1.77 -0.48
C ALA A 86 -4.79 -0.35 -0.88
N GLN A 87 -3.50 0.00 -0.89
CA GLN A 87 -3.05 1.31 -1.34
C GLN A 87 -3.37 1.54 -2.82
N ALA A 88 -3.17 0.52 -3.67
CA ALA A 88 -3.55 0.59 -5.08
C ALA A 88 -5.07 0.74 -5.26
N ILE A 89 -5.86 0.01 -4.47
CA ILE A 89 -7.33 0.12 -4.48
C ILE A 89 -7.77 1.53 -4.05
N PHE A 90 -7.20 2.10 -2.99
CA PHE A 90 -7.51 3.47 -2.58
C PHE A 90 -7.13 4.49 -3.65
N ALA A 91 -5.96 4.34 -4.29
CA ALA A 91 -5.58 5.17 -5.43
C ALA A 91 -6.65 5.13 -6.53
N GLY A 92 -7.11 3.93 -6.90
CA GLY A 92 -8.17 3.73 -7.89
C GLY A 92 -9.50 4.34 -7.47
N ILE A 93 -9.95 4.10 -6.23
CA ILE A 93 -11.22 4.66 -5.74
C ILE A 93 -11.18 6.19 -5.80
N TYR A 94 -10.15 6.83 -5.28
CA TYR A 94 -10.02 8.29 -5.31
C TYR A 94 -9.91 8.83 -6.74
N TYR A 95 -9.21 8.14 -7.63
CA TYR A 95 -9.07 8.55 -9.03
C TYR A 95 -10.40 8.48 -9.78
N TYR A 96 -11.13 7.37 -9.65
CA TYR A 96 -12.39 7.15 -10.37
C TYR A 96 -13.62 7.75 -9.70
N PHE A 97 -13.54 8.19 -8.44
CA PHE A 97 -14.68 8.76 -7.71
C PHE A 97 -15.36 9.91 -8.45
N PRO A 98 -14.63 10.91 -9.01
CA PRO A 98 -15.25 11.99 -9.76
C PRO A 98 -15.95 11.54 -11.04
N TYR A 99 -15.42 10.53 -11.72
CA TYR A 99 -16.04 9.95 -12.92
C TYR A 99 -17.33 9.20 -12.61
N MET A 100 -17.34 8.44 -11.51
CA MET A 100 -18.48 7.62 -11.12
C MET A 100 -19.63 8.44 -10.53
N THR A 101 -19.30 9.45 -9.71
CA THR A 101 -20.29 10.21 -8.95
C THR A 101 -20.63 11.57 -9.58
N GLY A 102 -19.77 12.09 -10.46
CA GLY A 102 -19.84 13.46 -10.99
C GLY A 102 -19.56 14.53 -9.92
N ARG A 103 -18.97 14.15 -8.79
CA ARG A 103 -18.65 15.03 -7.67
C ARG A 103 -17.18 14.89 -7.25
N LYS A 104 -16.61 15.95 -6.70
CA LYS A 104 -15.26 15.92 -6.13
C LYS A 104 -15.34 15.58 -4.65
N TYR A 105 -14.41 14.75 -4.19
CA TYR A 105 -14.21 14.50 -2.76
C TYR A 105 -13.38 15.63 -2.12
N ASN A 106 -13.36 15.66 -0.79
CA ASN A 106 -12.53 16.60 -0.05
C ASN A 106 -11.06 16.13 -0.07
N GLU A 107 -10.21 16.87 -0.78
CA GLU A 107 -8.79 16.52 -0.95
C GLU A 107 -8.03 16.52 0.38
N MET A 108 -8.33 17.45 1.30
CA MET A 108 -7.66 17.50 2.61
C MET A 108 -7.96 16.25 3.44
N LEU A 109 -9.22 15.77 3.44
CA LEU A 109 -9.58 14.52 4.10
C LEU A 109 -8.96 13.32 3.40
N GLY A 110 -8.81 13.37 2.07
CA GLY A 110 -8.09 12.35 1.31
C GLY A 110 -6.62 12.25 1.70
N GLN A 111 -5.95 13.40 1.80
CA GLN A 111 -4.56 13.46 2.25
C GLN A 111 -4.39 13.03 3.72
N LEU A 112 -5.33 13.39 4.58
CA LEU A 112 -5.35 12.92 5.97
C LEU A 112 -5.51 11.40 6.05
N HIS A 113 -6.44 10.83 5.26
CA HIS A 113 -6.57 9.37 5.14
C HIS A 113 -5.27 8.73 4.68
N PHE A 114 -4.65 9.28 3.63
CA PHE A 114 -3.36 8.81 3.14
C PHE A 114 -2.30 8.82 4.23
N ALA A 115 -2.13 9.94 4.94
CA ALA A 115 -1.11 10.08 5.98
C ALA A 115 -1.32 9.08 7.12
N LEU A 116 -2.53 8.98 7.66
CA LEU A 116 -2.85 8.05 8.75
C LEU A 116 -2.65 6.59 8.34
N THR A 117 -3.14 6.23 7.16
CA THR A 117 -3.06 4.85 6.67
C THR A 117 -1.62 4.46 6.34
N THR A 118 -0.88 5.31 5.63
CA THR A 118 0.48 5.00 5.22
C THR A 118 1.44 4.94 6.40
N VAL A 119 1.38 5.92 7.31
CA VAL A 119 2.18 5.91 8.54
C VAL A 119 1.83 4.70 9.40
N GLY A 120 0.53 4.39 9.54
CA GLY A 120 0.06 3.21 10.28
C GLY A 120 0.58 1.91 9.67
N VAL A 121 0.56 1.77 8.35
CA VAL A 121 1.10 0.60 7.61
C VAL A 121 2.58 0.39 7.92
N TYR A 122 3.39 1.45 7.79
CA TYR A 122 4.83 1.33 8.05
C TYR A 122 5.12 0.99 9.51
N ILE A 123 4.45 1.63 10.47
CA ILE A 123 4.65 1.33 11.90
C ILE A 123 4.24 -0.12 12.19
N LEU A 124 3.05 -0.53 11.76
CA LEU A 124 2.51 -1.86 12.03
C LEU A 124 3.40 -2.96 11.46
N PHE A 125 3.65 -2.91 10.14
CA PHE A 125 4.32 -4.02 9.48
C PHE A 125 5.82 -4.04 9.74
N THR A 126 6.47 -2.88 9.92
CA THR A 126 7.87 -2.85 10.36
C THR A 126 8.05 -3.41 11.77
N ALA A 127 7.15 -3.08 12.70
CA ALA A 127 7.19 -3.67 14.04
C ALA A 127 6.99 -5.20 13.98
N MET A 128 6.04 -5.69 13.17
CA MET A 128 5.82 -7.12 12.97
C MET A 128 7.01 -7.81 12.29
N LEU A 129 7.70 -7.13 11.38
CA LEU A 129 8.91 -7.64 10.73
C LEU A 129 10.01 -7.89 11.76
N PHE A 130 10.27 -6.90 12.63
CA PHE A 130 11.27 -7.04 13.69
C PHE A 130 10.88 -8.10 14.71
N LEU A 131 9.60 -8.19 15.11
CA LEU A 131 9.12 -9.29 15.95
C LEU A 131 9.43 -10.66 15.34
N GLY A 132 9.27 -10.79 14.04
CA GLY A 132 9.60 -12.02 13.33
C GLY A 132 11.10 -12.31 13.27
N LEU A 133 11.94 -11.29 13.08
CA LEU A 133 13.40 -11.41 13.11
C LEU A 133 13.92 -11.79 14.50
N GLU A 134 13.27 -11.32 15.57
CA GLU A 134 13.55 -11.70 16.96
C GLU A 134 13.01 -13.09 17.31
N GLY A 135 12.31 -13.76 16.36
CA GLY A 135 11.84 -15.13 16.51
C GLY A 135 10.46 -15.27 17.17
N MET A 136 9.67 -14.20 17.27
CA MET A 136 8.32 -14.29 17.81
C MET A 136 7.46 -15.20 16.92
N PRO A 137 6.89 -16.33 17.46
CA PRO A 137 6.07 -17.23 16.70
C PRO A 137 4.71 -16.61 16.37
N ARG A 138 4.13 -16.97 15.22
CA ARG A 138 2.74 -16.64 14.90
C ARG A 138 1.75 -17.59 15.59
N ARG A 139 0.47 -17.19 15.68
CA ARG A 139 -0.64 -18.02 16.19
C ARG A 139 -0.61 -18.28 17.71
N TYR A 140 0.12 -17.46 18.47
CA TYR A 140 0.12 -17.51 19.92
C TYR A 140 -0.91 -16.51 20.48
N TYR A 141 -1.59 -16.89 21.55
CA TYR A 141 -2.52 -15.99 22.24
C TYR A 141 -1.82 -15.09 23.24
N GLN A 142 -0.64 -15.49 23.72
CA GLN A 142 0.17 -14.75 24.66
C GLN A 142 1.65 -14.83 24.24
N TYR A 143 2.35 -13.72 24.31
CA TYR A 143 3.76 -13.60 23.96
C TYR A 143 4.60 -13.25 25.19
N PRO A 144 5.89 -13.64 25.23
CA PRO A 144 6.84 -13.26 26.28
C PRO A 144 6.99 -11.74 26.43
N PRO A 145 7.32 -11.23 27.64
CA PRO A 145 7.45 -9.79 27.89
C PRO A 145 8.45 -9.06 26.99
N GLU A 146 9.46 -9.75 26.49
CA GLU A 146 10.47 -9.20 25.58
C GLU A 146 9.88 -8.61 24.30
N PHE A 147 8.78 -9.18 23.79
CA PHE A 147 8.10 -8.71 22.59
C PHE A 147 7.08 -7.59 22.85
N PHE A 148 6.91 -7.13 24.10
CA PHE A 148 5.86 -6.20 24.48
C PHE A 148 5.96 -4.87 23.72
N THR A 149 7.13 -4.25 23.65
CA THR A 149 7.32 -2.92 23.06
C THR A 149 6.96 -2.89 21.58
N LEU A 150 7.42 -3.88 20.82
CA LEU A 150 7.12 -3.97 19.38
C LEU A 150 5.64 -4.30 19.12
N ASN A 151 5.00 -5.11 19.98
CA ASN A 151 3.56 -5.37 19.88
C ASN A 151 2.72 -4.12 20.19
N VAL A 152 3.16 -3.28 21.14
CA VAL A 152 2.51 -1.98 21.40
C VAL A 152 2.66 -1.06 20.20
N ALA A 153 3.85 -0.98 19.61
CA ALA A 153 4.07 -0.20 18.38
C ALA A 153 3.20 -0.69 17.21
N ALA A 154 3.12 -2.01 17.01
CA ALA A 154 2.24 -2.62 16.02
C ALA A 154 0.77 -2.27 16.26
N SER A 155 0.31 -2.36 17.51
CA SER A 155 -1.07 -1.99 17.89
C SER A 155 -1.36 -0.51 17.62
N PHE A 156 -0.42 0.38 17.89
CA PHE A 156 -0.56 1.80 17.58
C PHE A 156 -0.68 2.03 16.06
N GLY A 157 0.13 1.35 15.25
CA GLY A 157 -0.01 1.38 13.78
C GLY A 157 -1.38 0.92 13.31
N ALA A 158 -1.92 -0.16 13.89
CA ALA A 158 -3.26 -0.66 13.58
C ALA A 158 -4.37 0.36 13.92
N VAL A 159 -4.24 1.06 15.04
CA VAL A 159 -5.17 2.14 15.45
C VAL A 159 -5.15 3.29 14.44
N LEU A 160 -3.97 3.70 13.96
CA LEU A 160 -3.86 4.73 12.93
C LEU A 160 -4.56 4.33 11.63
N ILE A 161 -4.40 3.07 11.20
CA ILE A 161 -5.09 2.53 10.01
C ILE A 161 -6.60 2.55 10.21
N ALA A 162 -7.09 2.16 11.39
CA ALA A 162 -8.52 2.19 11.70
C ALA A 162 -9.09 3.61 11.62
N PHE A 163 -8.43 4.59 12.21
CA PHE A 163 -8.82 6.00 12.09
C PHE A 163 -8.76 6.49 10.65
N GLY A 164 -7.70 6.15 9.89
CA GLY A 164 -7.62 6.45 8.47
C GLY A 164 -8.82 5.91 7.69
N SER A 165 -9.22 4.66 7.96
CA SER A 165 -10.38 4.04 7.33
C SER A 165 -11.69 4.76 7.66
N LEU A 166 -11.86 5.24 8.89
CA LEU A 166 -13.03 6.05 9.26
C LEU A 166 -13.06 7.40 8.52
N VAL A 167 -11.90 8.07 8.40
CA VAL A 167 -11.75 9.30 7.61
C VAL A 167 -12.10 9.05 6.14
N PHE A 168 -11.65 7.94 5.57
CA PHE A 168 -12.00 7.53 4.21
C PHE A 168 -13.51 7.37 4.03
N LEU A 169 -14.15 6.58 4.89
CA LEU A 169 -15.59 6.34 4.81
C LEU A 169 -16.37 7.65 4.93
N TYR A 170 -16.02 8.49 5.90
CA TYR A 170 -16.64 9.79 6.06
C TYR A 170 -16.47 10.65 4.80
N ASN A 171 -15.25 10.77 4.28
CA ASN A 171 -14.95 11.55 3.08
C ASN A 171 -15.76 11.07 1.87
N MET A 172 -15.83 9.75 1.65
CA MET A 172 -16.57 9.19 0.50
C MET A 172 -18.07 9.44 0.64
N LEU A 173 -18.65 9.19 1.82
CA LEU A 173 -20.09 9.38 2.07
C LEU A 173 -20.49 10.86 2.00
N ASP A 174 -19.78 11.74 2.68
CA ASP A 174 -20.10 13.18 2.65
C ASP A 174 -19.95 13.75 1.24
N SER A 175 -18.89 13.38 0.53
CA SER A 175 -18.64 13.85 -0.83
C SER A 175 -19.66 13.32 -1.83
N TRP A 176 -20.19 12.12 -1.64
CA TRP A 176 -21.25 11.56 -2.47
C TRP A 176 -22.53 12.42 -2.42
N TYR A 177 -22.90 12.89 -1.24
CA TYR A 177 -24.13 13.67 -1.06
C TYR A 177 -23.91 15.17 -1.20
N ARG A 178 -22.79 15.71 -0.71
CA ARG A 178 -22.55 17.16 -0.56
C ARG A 178 -21.35 17.67 -1.37
N GLY A 179 -20.55 16.77 -1.97
CA GLY A 179 -19.38 17.16 -2.74
C GLY A 179 -19.71 18.12 -3.88
N PRO A 180 -18.81 19.07 -4.22
CA PRO A 180 -19.00 19.97 -5.33
C PRO A 180 -19.09 19.19 -6.65
N ALA A 181 -20.01 19.61 -7.55
CA ALA A 181 -20.14 19.00 -8.84
C ALA A 181 -18.88 19.21 -9.69
N VAL A 182 -18.55 18.23 -10.52
CA VAL A 182 -17.46 18.32 -11.49
C VAL A 182 -17.90 19.19 -12.65
N GLU A 183 -17.09 20.16 -13.05
CA GLU A 183 -17.36 21.07 -14.17
C GLU A 183 -17.39 20.32 -15.51
N ASN A 184 -16.40 19.48 -15.73
CA ASN A 184 -16.31 18.63 -16.91
C ASN A 184 -16.18 17.15 -16.48
N LYS A 185 -17.17 16.33 -16.82
CA LYS A 185 -17.21 14.91 -16.47
C LYS A 185 -16.22 14.08 -17.31
N GLU A 186 -15.83 14.55 -18.49
CA GLU A 186 -14.87 13.87 -19.35
C GLU A 186 -13.44 14.10 -18.89
N ASP A 187 -13.16 15.24 -18.23
CA ASP A 187 -11.83 15.53 -17.66
C ASP A 187 -11.97 16.17 -16.27
N PRO A 188 -12.39 15.41 -15.26
CA PRO A 188 -12.57 15.92 -13.89
C PRO A 188 -11.26 16.36 -13.22
N TRP A 189 -10.12 15.86 -13.69
CA TRP A 189 -8.79 16.17 -13.20
C TRP A 189 -8.12 17.34 -13.92
N LYS A 190 -8.76 17.87 -14.99
CA LYS A 190 -8.20 18.90 -15.87
C LYS A 190 -6.83 18.50 -16.45
N LEU A 191 -6.73 17.26 -16.91
CA LEU A 191 -5.50 16.70 -17.48
C LEU A 191 -5.12 17.39 -18.79
N ALA A 192 -6.10 17.88 -19.52
CA ALA A 192 -5.90 18.65 -20.75
C ALA A 192 -5.05 19.91 -20.51
N ASP A 193 -5.17 20.57 -19.35
CA ASP A 193 -4.37 21.73 -18.96
C ASP A 193 -2.87 21.40 -18.82
N TYR A 194 -2.53 20.13 -18.61
CA TYR A 194 -1.16 19.62 -18.54
C TYR A 194 -0.67 19.02 -19.87
N GLY A 195 -1.48 19.12 -20.95
CA GLY A 195 -1.17 18.53 -22.25
C GLY A 195 -1.29 16.99 -22.28
N MET A 196 -1.98 16.41 -21.28
CA MET A 196 -2.25 15.00 -21.21
C MET A 196 -3.67 14.72 -21.71
N LYS A 197 -3.80 13.71 -22.57
CA LYS A 197 -5.10 13.16 -22.96
C LYS A 197 -5.29 11.86 -22.16
N GLU A 198 -6.46 11.69 -21.57
CA GLU A 198 -6.75 10.50 -20.78
C GLU A 198 -6.88 9.24 -21.65
N TRP A 199 -7.38 9.42 -22.87
CA TRP A 199 -7.49 8.36 -23.87
C TRP A 199 -6.97 8.88 -25.22
N PRO A 200 -6.13 8.12 -25.91
CA PRO A 200 -5.82 8.43 -27.30
C PRO A 200 -7.12 8.42 -28.11
N ASP A 201 -7.28 9.40 -28.99
CA ASP A 201 -8.41 9.43 -29.94
C ASP A 201 -8.48 8.06 -30.64
N GLN A 202 -9.61 7.36 -30.51
CA GLN A 202 -9.87 6.10 -31.22
C GLN A 202 -10.05 6.36 -32.68
#